data_dc56b78537ba620d3cca6300b67199e9
#
_entry.id   dc56b78537ba620d3cca6300b67199e9
#
_cell.length_a   1.000
_cell.length_b   1.000
_cell.length_c   1.000
_cell.angle_alpha   90.00
_cell.angle_beta   90.00
_cell.angle_gamma   90.00
#
_symmetry.space_group_name_H-M   'P 1'
#
loop_
_entity.id
_entity.type
_entity.pdbx_description
1 polymer ?
#
loop_
_entity_poly.entity_id
_entity_poly.type
_entity_poly.pdbx_seq_one_letter_code
_entity_poly.pdbx_strand_id
1 'polypeptide(L)'
;MLRNNIKADFHIHSNWSDGSMGIPQLVRYAKALGLEAISITDHDTMAGQKEAIEEGKKHGIWIIPGAEVSAYNSETGRKVHILGFNVRDMDGLEQACRPFLLARHRKNLQSVDLIAAAGYPINQNDVVEYASLGGTVYRQHIMHALVDRGLSPGIYGPLYTKLFGSGGLAEIKAQYMNAEEAVQLILDCGGLAVLAHPFQYNSIDFIPRLAELGLSGIEYQHHTQTPEHQEEAIQAALHHRLFLTGGSDFHGFYSEKALPPGSTGTEFAQNHPLFDDFINF
;
A
#
# COMPACT_ATOMS: atom_id res chain seq x y z
N MET A 1 -30.26 -14.66 -11.67
CA MET A 1 -28.91 -15.18 -11.80
C MET A 1 -28.12 -14.60 -10.65
N LEU A 2 -27.64 -15.42 -9.73
CA LEU A 2 -26.73 -14.98 -8.67
C LEU A 2 -25.42 -14.59 -9.37
N ARG A 3 -24.98 -13.36 -9.17
CA ARG A 3 -23.61 -12.96 -9.58
C ARG A 3 -22.64 -13.79 -8.75
N ASN A 4 -21.86 -14.62 -9.38
CA ASN A 4 -20.86 -15.46 -8.71
C ASN A 4 -19.57 -14.70 -8.33
N ASN A 5 -19.43 -13.44 -8.78
CA ASN A 5 -18.26 -12.63 -8.60
C ASN A 5 -18.60 -11.31 -7.88
N ILE A 6 -17.72 -10.90 -7.00
CA ILE A 6 -17.75 -9.66 -6.23
C ILE A 6 -16.76 -8.69 -6.87
N LYS A 7 -17.19 -7.45 -7.14
CA LYS A 7 -16.31 -6.38 -7.57
C LYS A 7 -15.57 -5.82 -6.37
N ALA A 8 -14.25 -5.96 -6.36
CA ALA A 8 -13.42 -5.52 -5.25
C ALA A 8 -12.11 -4.89 -5.71
N ASP A 9 -11.52 -4.07 -4.83
CA ASP A 9 -10.17 -3.55 -4.93
C ASP A 9 -9.47 -3.75 -3.58
N PHE A 10 -8.42 -4.56 -3.58
CA PHE A 10 -7.76 -4.96 -2.33
C PHE A 10 -6.46 -4.20 -2.06
N HIS A 11 -6.18 -3.12 -2.81
CA HIS A 11 -4.97 -2.32 -2.61
C HIS A 11 -5.25 -0.84 -2.85
N ILE A 12 -5.51 -0.11 -1.78
CA ILE A 12 -5.86 1.32 -1.79
C ILE A 12 -5.18 2.01 -0.62
N HIS A 13 -4.65 3.22 -0.85
CA HIS A 13 -4.03 4.06 0.19
C HIS A 13 -4.88 5.27 0.52
N SER A 14 -4.97 5.59 1.81
CA SER A 14 -5.64 6.76 2.34
C SER A 14 -4.64 7.81 2.83
N ASN A 15 -5.15 8.93 3.33
CA ASN A 15 -4.34 9.96 3.97
C ASN A 15 -3.85 9.59 5.40
N TRP A 16 -4.06 8.34 5.83
CA TRP A 16 -3.35 7.77 6.98
C TRP A 16 -1.91 7.39 6.62
N SER A 17 -1.60 7.18 5.34
CA SER A 17 -0.25 6.98 4.82
C SER A 17 0.10 8.01 3.74
N ASP A 18 0.29 7.59 2.53
CA ASP A 18 0.67 8.40 1.37
C ASP A 18 -0.40 8.47 0.27
N GLY A 19 -1.64 8.17 0.60
CA GLY A 19 -2.77 8.54 -0.22
C GLY A 19 -3.20 10.00 0.03
N SER A 20 -3.81 10.64 -0.95
CA SER A 20 -4.27 12.02 -0.86
C SER A 20 -5.73 12.17 -0.42
N MET A 21 -6.44 11.07 -0.24
CA MET A 21 -7.89 11.06 0.00
C MET A 21 -8.21 10.47 1.37
N GLY A 22 -9.11 11.11 2.11
CA GLY A 22 -9.60 10.61 3.39
C GLY A 22 -10.52 9.39 3.23
N ILE A 23 -10.57 8.54 4.25
CA ILE A 23 -11.34 7.29 4.25
C ILE A 23 -12.82 7.50 3.88
N PRO A 24 -13.56 8.49 4.45
CA PRO A 24 -14.97 8.68 4.08
C PRO A 24 -15.17 9.02 2.60
N GLN A 25 -14.20 9.73 2.00
CA GLN A 25 -14.24 10.05 0.59
C GLN A 25 -13.92 8.83 -0.27
N LEU A 26 -12.90 8.04 0.11
CA LEU A 26 -12.51 6.80 -0.56
C LEU A 26 -13.65 5.80 -0.62
N VAL A 27 -14.31 5.54 0.51
CA VAL A 27 -15.43 4.59 0.61
C VAL A 27 -16.59 5.02 -0.29
N ARG A 28 -16.95 6.31 -0.26
CA ARG A 28 -18.00 6.83 -1.17
C ARG A 28 -17.59 6.75 -2.64
N TYR A 29 -16.34 7.03 -2.95
CA TYR A 29 -15.82 6.97 -4.32
C TYR A 29 -15.81 5.53 -4.84
N ALA A 30 -15.30 4.57 -4.06
CA ALA A 30 -15.33 3.15 -4.39
C ALA A 30 -16.78 2.66 -4.62
N LYS A 31 -17.72 3.06 -3.75
CA LYS A 31 -19.14 2.74 -3.91
C LYS A 31 -19.74 3.33 -5.18
N ALA A 32 -19.42 4.58 -5.51
CA ALA A 32 -19.89 5.24 -6.74
C ALA A 32 -19.36 4.56 -8.02
N LEU A 33 -18.18 3.94 -7.95
CA LEU A 33 -17.60 3.12 -9.02
C LEU A 33 -18.19 1.70 -9.10
N GLY A 34 -19.10 1.35 -8.20
CA GLY A 34 -19.79 0.06 -8.18
C GLY A 34 -18.99 -1.06 -7.53
N LEU A 35 -17.96 -0.73 -6.74
CA LEU A 35 -17.25 -1.71 -5.92
C LEU A 35 -18.14 -2.20 -4.77
N GLU A 36 -18.05 -3.48 -4.47
CA GLU A 36 -18.81 -4.17 -3.42
C GLU A 36 -17.94 -4.43 -2.19
N ALA A 37 -16.61 -4.56 -2.39
CA ALA A 37 -15.63 -4.71 -1.33
C ALA A 37 -14.36 -3.90 -1.64
N ILE A 38 -13.68 -3.40 -0.61
CA ILE A 38 -12.36 -2.79 -0.71
C ILE A 38 -11.50 -3.16 0.49
N SER A 39 -10.18 -3.10 0.32
CA SER A 39 -9.23 -3.03 1.42
C SER A 39 -8.44 -1.73 1.33
N ILE A 40 -8.46 -0.96 2.40
CA ILE A 40 -7.56 0.20 2.57
C ILE A 40 -6.32 -0.34 3.26
N THR A 41 -5.20 -0.32 2.53
CA THR A 41 -3.95 -0.99 2.91
C THR A 41 -2.84 0.03 3.13
N ASP A 42 -3.09 1.00 3.99
CA ASP A 42 -2.14 2.06 4.30
C ASP A 42 -0.77 1.51 4.73
N HIS A 43 0.30 2.17 4.31
CA HIS A 43 1.66 1.75 4.60
C HIS A 43 1.97 1.72 6.09
N ASP A 44 2.33 0.54 6.60
CA ASP A 44 2.85 0.30 7.94
C ASP A 44 1.89 0.72 9.08
N THR A 45 0.58 0.87 8.81
CA THR A 45 -0.41 1.31 9.80
C THR A 45 -1.79 0.68 9.63
N MET A 46 -2.46 0.41 10.75
CA MET A 46 -3.85 -0.02 10.83
C MET A 46 -4.77 1.06 11.43
N ALA A 47 -4.23 2.26 11.70
CA ALA A 47 -4.92 3.28 12.47
C ALA A 47 -6.26 3.74 11.84
N GLY A 48 -6.36 3.74 10.51
CA GLY A 48 -7.58 4.09 9.77
C GLY A 48 -8.66 3.01 9.70
N GLN A 49 -8.38 1.76 10.10
CA GLN A 49 -9.26 0.62 9.82
C GLN A 49 -10.62 0.70 10.51
N LYS A 50 -10.68 1.20 11.75
CA LYS A 50 -11.96 1.37 12.48
C LYS A 50 -12.88 2.34 11.76
N GLU A 51 -12.35 3.48 11.31
CA GLU A 51 -13.08 4.45 10.48
C GLU A 51 -13.54 3.83 9.16
N ALA A 52 -12.68 3.08 8.48
CA ALA A 52 -13.00 2.42 7.22
C ALA A 52 -14.18 1.44 7.37
N ILE A 53 -14.15 0.59 8.40
CA ILE A 53 -15.21 -0.38 8.69
C ILE A 53 -16.55 0.34 8.98
N GLU A 54 -16.54 1.43 9.76
CA GLU A 54 -17.73 2.23 10.04
C GLU A 54 -18.30 2.88 8.79
N GLU A 55 -17.45 3.48 7.96
CA GLU A 55 -17.87 4.08 6.69
C GLU A 55 -18.37 3.02 5.70
N GLY A 56 -17.73 1.86 5.65
CA GLY A 56 -18.19 0.73 4.85
C GLY A 56 -19.62 0.29 5.22
N LYS A 57 -19.91 0.15 6.51
CA LYS A 57 -21.28 -0.16 7.02
C LYS A 57 -22.29 0.92 6.61
N LYS A 58 -21.95 2.20 6.72
CA LYS A 58 -22.85 3.32 6.33
C LYS A 58 -23.21 3.31 4.84
N HIS A 59 -22.26 2.91 4.00
CA HIS A 59 -22.41 2.99 2.53
C HIS A 59 -22.72 1.63 1.88
N GLY A 60 -22.79 0.54 2.65
CA GLY A 60 -23.07 -0.81 2.14
C GLY A 60 -21.97 -1.29 1.18
N ILE A 61 -20.72 -1.14 1.59
CA ILE A 61 -19.52 -1.69 0.95
C ILE A 61 -18.71 -2.46 1.98
N TRP A 62 -18.22 -3.62 1.62
CA TRP A 62 -17.42 -4.44 2.53
C TRP A 62 -16.00 -3.89 2.65
N ILE A 63 -15.53 -3.76 3.88
CA ILE A 63 -14.15 -3.38 4.17
C ILE A 63 -13.42 -4.61 4.70
N ILE A 64 -12.37 -5.01 3.99
CA ILE A 64 -11.42 -6.04 4.42
C ILE A 64 -10.29 -5.32 5.16
N PRO A 65 -10.17 -5.51 6.50
CA PRO A 65 -9.12 -4.85 7.25
C PRO A 65 -7.74 -5.26 6.76
N GLY A 66 -6.89 -4.29 6.45
CA GLY A 66 -5.56 -4.59 5.91
C GLY A 66 -4.55 -3.46 6.07
N ALA A 67 -3.29 -3.79 5.81
CA ALA A 67 -2.18 -2.85 5.72
C ALA A 67 -1.17 -3.34 4.69
N GLU A 68 -0.36 -2.44 4.14
CA GLU A 68 0.80 -2.79 3.33
C GLU A 68 2.07 -2.58 4.15
N VAL A 69 2.69 -3.68 4.58
CA VAL A 69 3.94 -3.64 5.35
C VAL A 69 5.11 -3.43 4.39
N SER A 70 5.82 -2.31 4.58
CA SER A 70 7.03 -1.98 3.82
C SER A 70 8.21 -2.79 4.35
N ALA A 71 8.78 -3.63 3.49
CA ALA A 71 9.82 -4.55 3.86
C ALA A 71 10.98 -4.59 2.85
N TYR A 72 11.98 -5.40 3.12
CA TYR A 72 13.08 -5.68 2.21
C TYR A 72 13.50 -7.15 2.31
N ASN A 73 14.02 -7.68 1.21
CA ASN A 73 14.72 -8.95 1.20
C ASN A 73 16.14 -8.74 1.75
N SER A 74 16.47 -9.39 2.87
CA SER A 74 17.77 -9.21 3.56
C SER A 74 18.98 -9.71 2.76
N GLU A 75 18.79 -10.67 1.85
CA GLU A 75 19.86 -11.23 1.03
C GLU A 75 20.21 -10.32 -0.14
N THR A 76 19.20 -9.72 -0.77
CA THR A 76 19.38 -8.93 -2.00
C THR A 76 19.33 -7.42 -1.77
N GLY A 77 18.80 -6.97 -0.63
CA GLY A 77 18.53 -5.56 -0.32
C GLY A 77 17.37 -4.96 -1.14
N ARG A 78 16.66 -5.77 -1.95
CA ARG A 78 15.52 -5.30 -2.75
C ARG A 78 14.31 -5.03 -1.85
N LYS A 79 13.54 -3.99 -2.20
CA LYS A 79 12.26 -3.73 -1.55
C LYS A 79 11.30 -4.88 -1.81
N VAL A 80 10.48 -5.14 -0.80
CA VAL A 80 9.36 -6.07 -0.85
C VAL A 80 8.22 -5.42 -0.09
N HIS A 81 7.00 -5.49 -0.59
CA HIS A 81 5.84 -5.11 0.17
C HIS A 81 4.97 -6.34 0.45
N ILE A 82 4.46 -6.44 1.67
CA ILE A 82 3.58 -7.54 2.08
C ILE A 82 2.24 -6.94 2.52
N LEU A 83 1.18 -7.26 1.77
CA LEU A 83 -0.19 -6.94 2.17
C LEU A 83 -0.62 -7.90 3.28
N GLY A 84 -1.15 -7.35 4.36
CA GLY A 84 -1.83 -8.10 5.40
C GLY A 84 -3.33 -7.90 5.26
N PHE A 85 -4.11 -8.98 5.14
CA PHE A 85 -5.56 -8.91 5.08
C PHE A 85 -6.21 -9.64 6.24
N ASN A 86 -7.45 -9.25 6.59
CA ASN A 86 -8.22 -9.85 7.70
C ASN A 86 -7.42 -9.90 9.01
N VAL A 87 -6.60 -8.86 9.25
CA VAL A 87 -5.78 -8.75 10.44
C VAL A 87 -6.67 -8.59 11.67
N ARG A 88 -6.59 -9.52 12.61
CA ARG A 88 -7.42 -9.55 13.82
C ARG A 88 -6.80 -8.72 14.94
N ASP A 89 -5.51 -8.86 15.18
CA ASP A 89 -4.75 -8.03 16.13
C ASP A 89 -4.18 -6.80 15.41
N MET A 90 -5.06 -5.82 15.13
CA MET A 90 -4.69 -4.57 14.48
C MET A 90 -3.72 -3.75 15.34
N ASP A 91 -3.90 -3.76 16.65
CA ASP A 91 -3.06 -3.00 17.59
C ASP A 91 -1.64 -3.61 17.66
N GLY A 92 -1.52 -4.94 17.61
CA GLY A 92 -0.25 -5.65 17.57
C GLY A 92 0.55 -5.31 16.30
N LEU A 93 -0.10 -5.34 15.13
CA LEU A 93 0.54 -4.97 13.87
C LEU A 93 0.97 -3.49 13.88
N GLU A 94 0.09 -2.59 14.32
CA GLU A 94 0.37 -1.15 14.45
C GLU A 94 1.61 -0.90 15.33
N GLN A 95 1.70 -1.55 16.50
CA GLN A 95 2.82 -1.41 17.41
C GLN A 95 4.13 -1.91 16.81
N ALA A 96 4.11 -3.04 16.12
CA ALA A 96 5.29 -3.60 15.47
C ALA A 96 5.80 -2.73 14.32
N CYS A 97 4.91 -2.10 13.56
CA CYS A 97 5.26 -1.21 12.44
C CYS A 97 5.70 0.20 12.88
N ARG A 98 5.30 0.64 14.08
CA ARG A 98 5.57 1.99 14.59
C ARG A 98 7.03 2.45 14.51
N PRO A 99 8.06 1.63 14.86
CA PRO A 99 9.46 2.04 14.73
C PRO A 99 9.85 2.42 13.31
N PHE A 100 9.32 1.72 12.30
CA PHE A 100 9.58 1.96 10.88
C PHE A 100 8.88 3.22 10.38
N LEU A 101 7.64 3.48 10.82
CA LEU A 101 6.94 4.75 10.57
C LEU A 101 7.72 5.95 11.12
N LEU A 102 8.20 5.86 12.36
CA LEU A 102 9.02 6.91 12.97
C LEU A 102 10.35 7.12 12.25
N ALA A 103 10.99 6.04 11.80
CA ALA A 103 12.22 6.12 11.01
C ALA A 103 11.94 6.77 9.64
N ARG A 104 10.83 6.41 8.96
CA ARG A 104 10.37 7.02 7.71
C ARG A 104 10.11 8.52 7.89
N HIS A 105 9.37 8.90 8.93
CA HIS A 105 9.08 10.30 9.24
C HIS A 105 10.38 11.12 9.39
N ARG A 106 11.27 10.68 10.30
CA ARG A 106 12.58 11.36 10.54
C ARG A 106 13.41 11.46 9.27
N LYS A 107 13.52 10.37 8.50
CA LYS A 107 14.22 10.35 7.23
C LYS A 107 13.68 11.39 6.25
N ASN A 108 12.35 11.47 6.11
CA ASN A 108 11.73 12.41 5.17
C ASN A 108 11.85 13.86 5.63
N LEU A 109 11.83 14.14 6.93
CA LEU A 109 12.16 15.47 7.46
C LEU A 109 13.63 15.85 7.17
N GLN A 110 14.59 14.94 7.33
CA GLN A 110 15.97 15.16 6.91
C GLN A 110 16.09 15.42 5.39
N SER A 111 15.29 14.74 4.57
CA SER A 111 15.22 15.02 3.13
C SER A 111 14.75 16.45 2.86
N VAL A 112 13.78 16.97 3.62
CA VAL A 112 13.35 18.38 3.52
C VAL A 112 14.50 19.34 3.82
N ASP A 113 15.30 19.07 4.87
CA ASP A 113 16.44 19.92 5.23
C ASP A 113 17.51 19.95 4.12
N LEU A 114 17.77 18.80 3.48
CA LEU A 114 18.69 18.72 2.33
C LEU A 114 18.17 19.52 1.13
N ILE A 115 16.87 19.44 0.86
CA ILE A 115 16.22 20.17 -0.23
C ILE A 115 16.27 21.68 0.05
N ALA A 116 15.97 22.10 1.29
CA ALA A 116 16.07 23.51 1.71
C ALA A 116 17.51 24.02 1.61
N ALA A 117 18.50 23.26 2.05
CA ALA A 117 19.93 23.60 1.95
C ALA A 117 20.40 23.76 0.49
N ALA A 118 19.76 23.08 -0.45
CA ALA A 118 20.00 23.21 -1.88
C ALA A 118 19.30 24.42 -2.52
N GLY A 119 18.65 25.28 -1.72
CA GLY A 119 18.02 26.53 -2.15
C GLY A 119 16.54 26.42 -2.56
N TYR A 120 15.88 25.29 -2.32
CA TYR A 120 14.44 25.20 -2.52
C TYR A 120 13.71 25.84 -1.33
N PRO A 121 12.68 26.69 -1.57
CA PRO A 121 12.01 27.46 -0.52
C PRO A 121 10.95 26.61 0.20
N ILE A 122 11.36 25.56 0.90
CA ILE A 122 10.52 24.71 1.74
C ILE A 122 11.18 24.51 3.11
N ASN A 123 10.36 24.18 4.11
CA ASN A 123 10.80 23.77 5.44
C ASN A 123 9.91 22.63 5.96
N GLN A 124 10.27 22.05 7.10
CA GLN A 124 9.55 20.92 7.66
C GLN A 124 8.08 21.20 7.96
N ASN A 125 7.73 22.41 8.47
CA ASN A 125 6.34 22.77 8.76
C ASN A 125 5.47 22.75 7.51
N ASP A 126 6.01 23.22 6.39
CA ASP A 126 5.31 23.21 5.11
C ASP A 126 4.89 21.83 4.63
N VAL A 127 5.61 20.80 5.06
CA VAL A 127 5.40 19.41 4.63
C VAL A 127 4.54 18.62 5.62
N VAL A 128 4.70 18.91 6.91
CA VAL A 128 3.93 18.21 7.97
C VAL A 128 2.43 18.46 7.83
N GLU A 129 2.00 19.61 7.30
CA GLU A 129 0.58 19.91 7.06
C GLU A 129 -0.10 18.88 6.14
N TYR A 130 0.63 18.31 5.16
CA TYR A 130 0.09 17.29 4.26
C TYR A 130 0.02 15.89 4.89
N ALA A 131 0.76 15.64 5.99
CA ALA A 131 0.75 14.38 6.73
C ALA A 131 -0.30 14.36 7.87
N SER A 132 -1.46 14.97 7.66
CA SER A 132 -2.37 15.45 8.70
C SER A 132 -2.93 14.38 9.65
N LEU A 133 -3.31 13.19 9.17
CA LEU A 133 -3.92 12.16 10.02
C LEU A 133 -2.90 11.12 10.50
N GLY A 134 -2.14 10.52 9.60
CA GLY A 134 -1.14 9.50 9.97
C GLY A 134 0.11 10.05 10.66
N GLY A 135 0.33 11.37 10.62
CA GLY A 135 1.48 12.05 11.24
C GLY A 135 2.84 11.69 10.61
N THR A 136 2.88 10.78 9.66
CA THR A 136 4.11 10.33 8.99
C THR A 136 4.29 11.05 7.66
N VAL A 137 5.42 11.74 7.50
CA VAL A 137 5.77 12.41 6.24
C VAL A 137 6.28 11.38 5.22
N TYR A 138 5.71 11.42 4.02
CA TYR A 138 6.14 10.65 2.85
C TYR A 138 6.76 11.57 1.79
N ARG A 139 7.42 11.01 0.78
CA ARG A 139 8.02 11.78 -0.33
C ARG A 139 6.97 12.57 -1.11
N GLN A 140 5.77 12.02 -1.24
CA GLN A 140 4.63 12.65 -1.89
C GLN A 140 4.23 13.96 -1.21
N HIS A 141 4.26 14.01 0.13
CA HIS A 141 3.99 15.24 0.89
C HIS A 141 5.04 16.31 0.63
N ILE A 142 6.32 15.93 0.53
CA ILE A 142 7.41 16.86 0.16
C ILE A 142 7.19 17.41 -1.25
N MET A 143 6.85 16.54 -2.19
CA MET A 143 6.58 16.96 -3.57
C MET A 143 5.33 17.82 -3.66
N HIS A 144 4.29 17.55 -2.86
CA HIS A 144 3.09 18.40 -2.83
C HIS A 144 3.44 19.83 -2.38
N ALA A 145 4.24 19.98 -1.33
CA ALA A 145 4.73 21.29 -0.89
C ALA A 145 5.52 22.04 -1.99
N LEU A 146 6.26 21.29 -2.83
CA LEU A 146 6.98 21.87 -3.97
C LEU A 146 6.06 22.21 -5.14
N VAL A 147 5.01 21.41 -5.38
CA VAL A 147 3.97 21.69 -6.39
C VAL A 147 3.21 22.97 -6.04
N ASP A 148 2.76 23.13 -4.81
CA ASP A 148 2.00 24.32 -4.36
C ASP A 148 2.83 25.61 -4.44
N ARG A 149 4.16 25.50 -4.44
CA ARG A 149 5.09 26.62 -4.68
C ARG A 149 5.41 26.83 -6.15
N GLY A 150 4.77 26.09 -7.06
CA GLY A 150 5.02 26.17 -8.50
C GLY A 150 6.40 25.67 -8.94
N LEU A 151 7.09 24.87 -8.10
CA LEU A 151 8.44 24.36 -8.38
C LEU A 151 8.41 23.02 -9.13
N SER A 152 7.27 22.33 -9.15
CA SER A 152 7.03 21.11 -9.91
C SER A 152 5.63 21.15 -10.52
N PRO A 153 5.41 20.63 -11.73
CA PRO A 153 4.08 20.53 -12.32
C PRO A 153 3.23 19.40 -11.72
N GLY A 154 3.83 18.51 -10.92
CA GLY A 154 3.16 17.37 -10.30
C GLY A 154 4.07 16.63 -9.33
N ILE A 155 3.54 15.58 -8.72
CA ILE A 155 4.24 14.78 -7.69
C ILE A 155 5.41 14.04 -8.33
N TYR A 156 5.19 13.37 -9.45
CA TYR A 156 6.22 12.62 -10.18
C TYR A 156 6.72 13.40 -11.40
N GLY A 157 7.97 13.19 -11.76
CA GLY A 157 8.59 13.83 -12.90
C GLY A 157 10.08 14.17 -12.67
N PRO A 158 10.68 15.06 -13.49
CA PRO A 158 12.11 15.34 -13.44
C PRO A 158 12.60 15.82 -12.07
N LEU A 159 11.80 16.64 -11.36
CA LEU A 159 12.18 17.11 -10.02
C LEU A 159 12.17 15.98 -9.01
N TYR A 160 11.13 15.10 -9.02
CA TYR A 160 11.10 13.93 -8.16
C TYR A 160 12.34 13.04 -8.36
N THR A 161 12.70 12.76 -9.62
CA THR A 161 13.88 11.96 -9.97
C THR A 161 15.17 12.64 -9.49
N LYS A 162 15.29 13.95 -9.66
CA LYS A 162 16.46 14.74 -9.20
C LYS A 162 16.63 14.68 -7.67
N LEU A 163 15.50 14.70 -6.93
CA LEU A 163 15.52 14.71 -5.46
C LEU A 163 15.66 13.31 -4.86
N PHE A 164 14.92 12.34 -5.38
CA PHE A 164 14.71 11.04 -4.74
C PHE A 164 15.11 9.82 -5.59
N GLY A 165 15.51 10.03 -6.84
CA GLY A 165 16.08 8.98 -7.68
C GLY A 165 17.40 8.46 -7.13
N SER A 166 17.96 7.43 -7.74
CA SER A 166 19.25 6.87 -7.34
C SER A 166 20.36 7.95 -7.42
N GLY A 167 21.03 8.21 -6.30
CA GLY A 167 22.00 9.30 -6.15
C GLY A 167 21.38 10.69 -6.10
N GLY A 168 20.08 10.80 -5.90
CA GLY A 168 19.35 12.06 -5.81
C GLY A 168 19.73 12.89 -4.60
N LEU A 169 19.51 14.21 -4.69
CA LEU A 169 19.92 15.21 -3.70
C LEU A 169 19.43 14.88 -2.27
N ALA A 170 18.22 14.35 -2.15
CA ALA A 170 17.55 14.06 -0.88
C ALA A 170 17.28 12.54 -0.71
N GLU A 171 18.02 11.71 -1.44
CA GLU A 171 17.92 10.26 -1.29
C GLU A 171 18.58 9.85 0.03
N ILE A 172 17.75 9.43 0.98
CA ILE A 172 18.18 8.81 2.23
C ILE A 172 17.61 7.39 2.26
N LYS A 173 18.45 6.41 2.60
CA LYS A 173 17.99 5.01 2.72
C LYS A 173 16.97 4.89 3.84
N ALA A 174 15.82 4.28 3.55
CA ALA A 174 14.82 3.98 4.56
C ALA A 174 15.23 2.72 5.34
N GLN A 175 14.79 2.67 6.59
CA GLN A 175 14.84 1.46 7.40
C GLN A 175 13.47 0.78 7.25
N TYR A 176 13.47 -0.46 6.82
CA TYR A 176 12.28 -1.29 6.64
C TYR A 176 12.40 -2.56 7.47
N MET A 177 11.28 -3.25 7.67
CA MET A 177 11.24 -4.60 8.25
C MET A 177 11.83 -5.62 7.26
N ASN A 178 12.36 -6.75 7.75
CA ASN A 178 12.66 -7.88 6.88
C ASN A 178 11.35 -8.49 6.35
N ALA A 179 11.32 -8.89 5.08
CA ALA A 179 10.09 -9.42 4.46
C ALA A 179 9.64 -10.75 5.10
N GLU A 180 10.56 -11.58 5.57
CA GLU A 180 10.24 -12.79 6.32
C GLU A 180 9.58 -12.47 7.66
N GLU A 181 10.10 -11.46 8.38
CA GLU A 181 9.51 -10.95 9.62
C GLU A 181 8.12 -10.32 9.36
N ALA A 182 7.94 -9.63 8.23
CA ALA A 182 6.67 -9.03 7.86
C ALA A 182 5.59 -10.10 7.62
N VAL A 183 5.92 -11.20 6.92
CA VAL A 183 5.01 -12.34 6.75
C VAL A 183 4.65 -12.93 8.11
N GLN A 184 5.62 -13.22 8.95
CA GLN A 184 5.38 -13.81 10.28
C GLN A 184 4.53 -12.89 11.16
N LEU A 185 4.82 -11.59 11.17
CA LEU A 185 4.04 -10.59 11.93
C LEU A 185 2.56 -10.60 11.52
N ILE A 186 2.27 -10.59 10.22
CA ILE A 186 0.89 -10.61 9.72
C ILE A 186 0.18 -11.90 10.17
N LEU A 187 0.85 -13.05 10.08
CA LEU A 187 0.30 -14.34 10.51
C LEU A 187 0.07 -14.36 12.03
N ASP A 188 1.02 -13.89 12.82
CA ASP A 188 0.90 -13.81 14.29
C ASP A 188 -0.24 -12.87 14.72
N CYS A 189 -0.52 -11.83 13.94
CA CYS A 189 -1.69 -10.96 14.12
C CYS A 189 -3.00 -11.56 13.58
N GLY A 190 -2.99 -12.83 13.17
CA GLY A 190 -4.17 -13.57 12.70
C GLY A 190 -4.66 -13.15 11.32
N GLY A 191 -3.80 -12.54 10.51
CA GLY A 191 -4.07 -12.11 9.15
C GLY A 191 -3.60 -13.10 8.07
N LEU A 192 -3.86 -12.74 6.81
CA LEU A 192 -3.39 -13.43 5.61
C LEU A 192 -2.31 -12.58 4.94
N ALA A 193 -1.10 -13.14 4.77
CA ALA A 193 0.03 -12.42 4.17
C ALA A 193 0.05 -12.62 2.65
N VAL A 194 0.14 -11.54 1.87
CA VAL A 194 0.12 -11.55 0.41
C VAL A 194 1.29 -10.73 -0.13
N LEU A 195 2.05 -11.28 -1.07
CA LEU A 195 3.12 -10.54 -1.74
C LEU A 195 2.52 -9.51 -2.70
N ALA A 196 2.75 -8.22 -2.41
CA ALA A 196 2.27 -7.10 -3.20
C ALA A 196 3.09 -6.92 -4.49
N HIS A 197 2.43 -6.55 -5.60
CA HIS A 197 3.04 -6.14 -6.89
C HIS A 197 4.46 -6.68 -7.14
N PRO A 198 4.69 -8.02 -7.20
CA PRO A 198 6.01 -8.67 -7.13
C PRO A 198 6.97 -8.23 -8.25
N PHE A 199 6.48 -7.75 -9.37
CA PHE A 199 7.30 -7.31 -10.50
C PHE A 199 7.76 -5.85 -10.38
N GLN A 200 7.11 -5.02 -9.56
CA GLN A 200 7.52 -3.63 -9.35
C GLN A 200 8.91 -3.53 -8.70
N TYR A 201 9.21 -4.43 -7.77
CA TYR A 201 10.49 -4.48 -7.05
C TYR A 201 11.31 -5.74 -7.37
N ASN A 202 10.90 -6.49 -8.40
CA ASN A 202 11.60 -7.69 -8.83
C ASN A 202 11.71 -8.74 -7.70
N SER A 203 10.60 -9.00 -7.00
CA SER A 203 10.53 -9.87 -5.83
C SER A 203 9.84 -11.21 -6.08
N ILE A 204 9.50 -11.51 -7.33
CA ILE A 204 8.83 -12.77 -7.73
C ILE A 204 9.66 -14.00 -7.35
N ASP A 205 10.98 -13.91 -7.44
CA ASP A 205 11.92 -14.97 -7.09
C ASP A 205 11.99 -15.27 -5.58
N PHE A 206 11.37 -14.42 -4.74
CA PHE A 206 11.35 -14.61 -3.29
C PHE A 206 10.12 -15.42 -2.82
N ILE A 207 9.16 -15.70 -3.71
CA ILE A 207 7.93 -16.46 -3.39
C ILE A 207 8.23 -17.83 -2.77
N PRO A 208 9.16 -18.68 -3.27
CA PRO A 208 9.41 -19.98 -2.65
C PRO A 208 9.75 -19.87 -1.16
N ARG A 209 10.59 -18.91 -0.81
CA ARG A 209 10.99 -18.69 0.58
C ARG A 209 9.85 -18.17 1.44
N LEU A 210 9.07 -17.20 0.95
CA LEU A 210 7.94 -16.66 1.69
C LEU A 210 6.81 -17.70 1.84
N ALA A 211 6.61 -18.58 0.83
CA ALA A 211 5.64 -19.66 0.90
C ALA A 211 5.96 -20.69 1.99
N GLU A 212 7.26 -21.01 2.20
CA GLU A 212 7.70 -21.85 3.32
C GLU A 212 7.35 -21.26 4.69
N LEU A 213 7.25 -19.93 4.78
CA LEU A 213 6.91 -19.20 6.01
C LEU A 213 5.39 -18.97 6.19
N GLY A 214 4.56 -19.40 5.23
CA GLY A 214 3.12 -19.31 5.30
C GLY A 214 2.51 -18.14 4.50
N LEU A 215 3.24 -17.58 3.51
CA LEU A 215 2.63 -16.65 2.56
C LEU A 215 1.33 -17.25 2.04
N SER A 216 0.26 -16.48 2.02
CA SER A 216 -1.09 -16.95 1.70
C SER A 216 -1.48 -16.66 0.25
N GLY A 217 -0.94 -15.60 -0.36
CA GLY A 217 -1.32 -15.18 -1.71
C GLY A 217 -0.31 -14.29 -2.41
N ILE A 218 -0.63 -13.95 -3.66
CA ILE A 218 0.16 -13.07 -4.54
C ILE A 218 -0.79 -12.06 -5.19
N GLU A 219 -0.39 -10.79 -5.21
CA GLU A 219 -1.05 -9.79 -6.03
C GLU A 219 -0.62 -9.94 -7.49
N TYR A 220 -1.51 -10.50 -8.35
CA TYR A 220 -1.22 -10.76 -9.75
C TYR A 220 -1.79 -9.70 -10.69
N GLN A 221 -2.79 -8.93 -10.25
CA GLN A 221 -3.34 -7.81 -11.01
C GLN A 221 -2.97 -6.50 -10.34
N HIS A 222 -2.04 -5.80 -10.95
CA HIS A 222 -1.58 -4.48 -10.55
C HIS A 222 -1.21 -3.68 -11.82
N HIS A 223 -1.35 -2.36 -11.79
CA HIS A 223 -1.18 -1.49 -12.96
C HIS A 223 0.24 -1.49 -13.56
N THR A 224 1.25 -1.97 -12.84
CA THR A 224 2.64 -2.11 -13.34
C THR A 224 2.90 -3.46 -14.00
N GLN A 225 1.97 -4.41 -13.91
CA GLN A 225 2.17 -5.77 -14.40
C GLN A 225 1.66 -5.94 -15.82
N THR A 226 2.48 -6.59 -16.65
CA THR A 226 2.09 -6.99 -18.02
C THR A 226 1.31 -8.32 -17.99
N PRO A 227 0.64 -8.70 -19.08
CA PRO A 227 0.01 -10.03 -19.17
C PRO A 227 0.97 -11.19 -18.90
N GLU A 228 2.25 -11.07 -19.34
CA GLU A 228 3.28 -12.08 -19.10
C GLU A 228 3.62 -12.18 -17.60
N HIS A 229 3.72 -11.03 -16.90
CA HIS A 229 3.91 -10.98 -15.46
C HIS A 229 2.73 -11.61 -14.71
N GLN A 230 1.49 -11.37 -15.16
CA GLN A 230 0.30 -11.98 -14.57
C GLN A 230 0.31 -13.49 -14.72
N GLU A 231 0.67 -14.01 -15.90
CA GLU A 231 0.80 -15.45 -16.14
C GLU A 231 1.87 -16.08 -15.24
N GLU A 232 3.04 -15.44 -15.11
CA GLU A 232 4.11 -15.90 -14.22
C GLU A 232 3.64 -15.94 -12.75
N ALA A 233 2.91 -14.92 -12.28
CA ALA A 233 2.33 -14.89 -10.95
C ALA A 233 1.29 -16.02 -10.74
N ILE A 234 0.45 -16.29 -11.76
CA ILE A 234 -0.53 -17.39 -11.73
C ILE A 234 0.19 -18.74 -11.60
N GLN A 235 1.23 -18.99 -12.39
CA GLN A 235 2.00 -20.22 -12.33
C GLN A 235 2.70 -20.40 -10.95
N ALA A 236 3.27 -19.32 -10.40
CA ALA A 236 3.85 -19.34 -9.06
C ALA A 236 2.79 -19.64 -8.00
N ALA A 237 1.60 -19.01 -8.10
CA ALA A 237 0.49 -19.25 -7.17
C ALA A 237 0.02 -20.71 -7.20
N LEU A 238 -0.14 -21.28 -8.40
CA LEU A 238 -0.50 -22.71 -8.56
C LEU A 238 0.54 -23.64 -7.96
N HIS A 239 1.83 -23.37 -8.23
CA HIS A 239 2.94 -24.18 -7.72
C HIS A 239 3.00 -24.19 -6.19
N HIS A 240 2.81 -23.04 -5.56
CA HIS A 240 2.93 -22.87 -4.11
C HIS A 240 1.58 -22.91 -3.36
N ARG A 241 0.46 -23.17 -4.07
CA ARG A 241 -0.91 -23.21 -3.51
C ARG A 241 -1.32 -21.90 -2.83
N LEU A 242 -0.97 -20.79 -3.45
CA LEU A 242 -1.31 -19.43 -3.01
C LEU A 242 -2.57 -18.96 -3.71
N PHE A 243 -3.38 -18.11 -3.04
CA PHE A 243 -4.48 -17.45 -3.72
C PHE A 243 -4.00 -16.19 -4.45
N LEU A 244 -4.82 -15.68 -5.35
CA LEU A 244 -4.52 -14.51 -6.17
C LEU A 244 -5.34 -13.31 -5.73
N THR A 245 -4.70 -12.15 -5.61
CA THR A 245 -5.37 -10.87 -5.36
C THR A 245 -5.09 -9.87 -6.47
N GLY A 246 -5.70 -8.71 -6.37
CA GLY A 246 -5.39 -7.58 -7.22
C GLY A 246 -5.95 -6.29 -6.63
N GLY A 247 -5.35 -5.19 -7.03
CA GLY A 247 -5.76 -3.87 -6.60
C GLY A 247 -5.18 -2.78 -7.49
N SER A 248 -5.73 -1.57 -7.33
CA SER A 248 -5.33 -0.41 -8.12
C SER A 248 -4.05 0.26 -7.62
N ASP A 249 -3.68 0.01 -6.36
CA ASP A 249 -2.65 0.77 -5.66
C ASP A 249 -2.93 2.29 -5.72
N PHE A 250 -4.21 2.62 -5.49
CA PHE A 250 -4.71 3.98 -5.62
C PHE A 250 -4.19 4.88 -4.50
N HIS A 251 -3.57 6.00 -4.89
CA HIS A 251 -3.07 7.03 -3.97
C HIS A 251 -3.72 8.42 -4.23
N GLY A 252 -4.73 8.49 -5.09
CA GLY A 252 -5.38 9.74 -5.47
C GLY A 252 -4.45 10.67 -6.25
N PHE A 253 -4.33 11.93 -5.80
CA PHE A 253 -3.42 12.91 -6.40
C PHE A 253 -1.94 12.49 -6.32
N TYR A 254 -1.59 11.59 -5.38
CA TYR A 254 -0.24 11.08 -5.22
C TYR A 254 0.05 9.82 -6.04
N SER A 255 -0.86 9.37 -6.90
CA SER A 255 -0.61 8.28 -7.83
C SER A 255 0.34 8.72 -8.95
N GLU A 256 1.24 7.83 -9.38
CA GLU A 256 2.04 8.05 -10.59
C GLU A 256 1.17 8.05 -11.85
N LYS A 257 0.13 7.21 -11.85
CA LYS A 257 -0.89 7.15 -12.90
C LYS A 257 -2.25 7.48 -12.30
N ALA A 258 -3.02 8.33 -12.95
CA ALA A 258 -4.38 8.72 -12.53
C ALA A 258 -5.39 7.58 -12.81
N LEU A 259 -5.26 6.48 -12.08
CA LEU A 259 -6.15 5.33 -12.16
C LEU A 259 -7.13 5.37 -10.97
N PRO A 260 -8.45 5.16 -11.20
CA PRO A 260 -9.41 5.13 -10.11
C PRO A 260 -9.35 3.80 -9.33
N PRO A 261 -9.92 3.73 -8.12
CA PRO A 261 -10.17 2.46 -7.44
C PRO A 261 -10.92 1.48 -8.34
N GLY A 262 -10.56 0.21 -8.31
CA GLY A 262 -11.15 -0.83 -9.14
C GLY A 262 -10.72 -0.82 -10.60
N SER A 263 -9.68 -0.06 -10.97
CA SER A 263 -9.12 -0.08 -12.32
C SER A 263 -8.36 -1.36 -12.64
N THR A 264 -7.95 -2.09 -11.63
CA THR A 264 -7.25 -3.39 -11.70
C THR A 264 -7.82 -4.35 -10.65
N GLY A 265 -7.88 -5.65 -10.96
CA GLY A 265 -8.24 -6.70 -10.01
C GLY A 265 -9.68 -6.64 -9.51
N THR A 266 -10.65 -6.42 -10.36
CA THR A 266 -12.00 -6.02 -9.97
C THR A 266 -13.01 -7.13 -9.75
N GLU A 267 -12.76 -8.37 -10.15
CA GLU A 267 -13.75 -9.45 -10.02
C GLU A 267 -13.18 -10.68 -9.33
N PHE A 268 -13.71 -11.00 -8.16
CA PHE A 268 -13.30 -12.13 -7.34
C PHE A 268 -14.49 -13.05 -7.06
N ALA A 269 -14.25 -14.36 -7.06
CA ALA A 269 -15.28 -15.35 -6.71
C ALA A 269 -15.74 -15.15 -5.27
N GLN A 270 -17.03 -15.40 -4.99
CA GLN A 270 -17.59 -15.26 -3.63
C GLN A 270 -16.92 -16.16 -2.57
N ASN A 271 -16.32 -17.29 -3.00
CA ASN A 271 -15.57 -18.18 -2.14
C ASN A 271 -14.06 -17.84 -2.07
N HIS A 272 -13.69 -16.62 -2.47
CA HIS A 272 -12.30 -16.18 -2.32
C HIS A 272 -11.92 -16.07 -0.83
N PRO A 273 -10.73 -16.50 -0.40
CA PRO A 273 -10.33 -16.55 1.01
C PRO A 273 -10.47 -15.24 1.78
N LEU A 274 -10.39 -14.10 1.10
CA LEU A 274 -10.59 -12.78 1.74
C LEU A 274 -12.03 -12.53 2.16
N PHE A 275 -13.00 -13.32 1.69
CA PHE A 275 -14.42 -13.19 2.06
C PHE A 275 -14.88 -14.18 3.13
N ASP A 276 -14.01 -15.09 3.59
CA ASP A 276 -14.40 -16.14 4.54
C ASP A 276 -14.95 -15.58 5.87
N ASP A 277 -14.40 -14.44 6.32
CA ASP A 277 -14.89 -13.78 7.55
C ASP A 277 -16.22 -13.01 7.35
N PHE A 278 -16.68 -12.81 6.10
CA PHE A 278 -17.89 -12.03 5.77
C PHE A 278 -19.14 -12.88 5.49
N ILE A 279 -18.97 -14.19 5.26
CA ILE A 279 -20.10 -15.11 5.04
C ILE A 279 -20.89 -15.36 6.35
N ASN A 280 -20.34 -14.93 7.49
CA ASN A 280 -20.93 -15.15 8.83
C ASN A 280 -21.51 -13.87 9.48
N PHE A 281 -21.77 -12.79 8.72
CA PHE A 281 -22.44 -11.57 9.20
C PHE A 281 -23.82 -11.37 8.58
#